data_17fe6018e6c35d8fc345341a1b791cd4
#
_entry.id   17fe6018e6c35d8fc345341a1b791cd4
#
_cell.length_a   1.000
_cell.length_b   1.000
_cell.length_c   1.000
_cell.angle_alpha   90.00
_cell.angle_beta   90.00
_cell.angle_gamma   90.00
#
_symmetry.space_group_name_H-M   'P 1'
#
loop_
_entity.id
_entity.type
_entity.pdbx_description
1 polymer ?
#
loop_
_entity_poly.entity_id
_entity_poly.type
_entity_poly.pdbx_seq_one_letter_code
_entity_poly.pdbx_strand_id
1 'polypeptide(L)'
;MQSLSERTAGFTDSVIRRMTRVSMQYGAVNVSQGFPDFEPPKEILDRMAQVAYEDFHQYSITWGSQNFREALAAKQSRCMGRKIDPNTEIVTTCGSTEAMMAAMMTVTNPGDKVIIFSPFYENYGADTILSGAEPIYVPLVPPDFHFDPAVLEDAFRQHPKAMILCNPSNPCGKVFTREELEFIATLAEKYDTYVITDEVYEHIVYAPHKHTYFATLPGMWDRTLSCSSLSKTYSITGWRLGYIIAPPNIIDRAKKVHDFLTVGAAAPLQEAVVTGLKFGTDYYDDLLAKYTHKKELFLKGLDELNITHTDPEGAYYVLLDISEFGYESDLEFCEDLAHYAGVGAVPGSSFFREPVNHLIRLHFAKKDETLLEALNRLEGLRTKIKPKK
;
A
#
# COMPACT_ATOMS: atom_id res chain seq x y z
N MET A 1 -16.55 16.79 -32.56
CA MET A 1 -15.65 16.95 -31.38
C MET A 1 -14.49 16.00 -31.56
N GLN A 2 -13.29 16.38 -31.13
CA GLN A 2 -12.16 15.45 -31.10
C GLN A 2 -12.41 14.39 -29.99
N SER A 3 -11.83 13.20 -30.14
CA SER A 3 -11.88 12.15 -29.12
C SER A 3 -11.10 12.56 -27.86
N LEU A 4 -11.53 12.04 -26.70
CA LEU A 4 -10.74 12.14 -25.46
C LEU A 4 -9.48 11.28 -25.56
N SER A 5 -8.56 11.44 -24.60
CA SER A 5 -7.36 10.60 -24.53
C SER A 5 -7.73 9.12 -24.36
N GLU A 6 -7.13 8.26 -25.16
CA GLU A 6 -7.30 6.80 -25.07
C GLU A 6 -6.66 6.23 -23.81
N ARG A 7 -5.71 6.96 -23.21
CA ARG A 7 -4.94 6.53 -22.03
C ARG A 7 -5.80 6.13 -20.84
N THR A 8 -6.96 6.77 -20.68
CA THR A 8 -7.90 6.49 -19.58
C THR A 8 -9.16 5.74 -20.03
N ALA A 9 -9.25 5.34 -21.30
CA ALA A 9 -10.45 4.67 -21.83
C ALA A 9 -10.75 3.32 -21.15
N GLY A 10 -9.71 2.64 -20.69
CA GLY A 10 -9.84 1.37 -19.95
C GLY A 10 -9.98 1.51 -18.44
N PHE A 11 -9.98 2.74 -17.89
CA PHE A 11 -10.10 2.94 -16.46
C PHE A 11 -11.57 2.88 -16.05
N THR A 12 -11.82 2.15 -14.97
CA THR A 12 -13.09 2.15 -14.26
C THR A 12 -12.98 2.96 -12.97
N ASP A 13 -14.11 3.32 -12.37
CA ASP A 13 -14.10 3.86 -11.01
C ASP A 13 -13.39 2.87 -10.06
N SER A 14 -12.60 3.43 -9.12
CA SER A 14 -11.98 2.63 -8.06
C SER A 14 -13.01 1.75 -7.36
N VAL A 15 -12.79 0.43 -7.42
CA VAL A 15 -13.70 -0.54 -6.79
C VAL A 15 -13.69 -0.37 -5.26
N ILE A 16 -12.54 -0.03 -4.67
CA ILE A 16 -12.43 0.25 -3.23
C ILE A 16 -13.35 1.42 -2.84
N ARG A 17 -13.36 2.52 -3.63
CA ARG A 17 -14.23 3.68 -3.37
C ARG A 17 -15.70 3.37 -3.63
N ARG A 18 -16.00 2.54 -4.64
CA ARG A 18 -17.36 2.05 -4.89
C ARG A 18 -17.88 1.30 -3.67
N MET A 19 -17.11 0.36 -3.12
CA MET A 19 -17.52 -0.43 -1.95
C MET A 19 -17.68 0.41 -0.68
N THR A 20 -16.91 1.51 -0.54
CA THR A 20 -17.15 2.49 0.52
C THR A 20 -18.52 3.14 0.38
N ARG A 21 -18.92 3.57 -0.84
CA ARG A 21 -20.26 4.15 -1.09
C ARG A 21 -21.37 3.13 -0.84
N VAL A 22 -21.18 1.88 -1.26
CA VAL A 22 -22.11 0.78 -1.00
C VAL A 22 -22.27 0.54 0.51
N SER A 23 -21.17 0.51 1.26
CA SER A 23 -21.19 0.39 2.72
C SER A 23 -22.01 1.52 3.37
N MET A 24 -21.80 2.76 2.92
CA MET A 24 -22.56 3.92 3.41
C MET A 24 -24.06 3.83 3.08
N GLN A 25 -24.39 3.37 1.87
CA GLN A 25 -25.77 3.22 1.41
C GLN A 25 -26.59 2.27 2.28
N TYR A 26 -25.98 1.17 2.75
CA TYR A 26 -26.65 0.15 3.54
C TYR A 26 -26.34 0.24 5.05
N GLY A 27 -25.64 1.28 5.51
CA GLY A 27 -25.22 1.38 6.92
C GLY A 27 -24.34 0.22 7.37
N ALA A 28 -23.55 -0.34 6.44
CA ALA A 28 -22.66 -1.44 6.72
C ALA A 28 -21.42 -0.98 7.48
N VAL A 29 -20.88 -1.84 8.35
CA VAL A 29 -19.56 -1.62 8.96
C VAL A 29 -18.52 -1.65 7.86
N ASN A 30 -17.88 -0.49 7.63
CA ASN A 30 -16.92 -0.36 6.52
C ASN A 30 -15.55 -0.92 6.91
N VAL A 31 -15.30 -2.17 6.56
CA VAL A 31 -13.99 -2.83 6.60
C VAL A 31 -13.43 -3.08 5.19
N SER A 32 -13.92 -2.33 4.20
CA SER A 32 -13.48 -2.40 2.80
C SER A 32 -12.27 -1.50 2.52
N GLN A 33 -12.40 -0.19 2.77
CA GLN A 33 -11.33 0.78 2.51
C GLN A 33 -10.34 0.85 3.68
N GLY A 34 -9.08 0.52 3.42
CA GLY A 34 -8.02 0.40 4.41
C GLY A 34 -7.55 1.72 5.02
N PHE A 35 -8.33 2.26 5.95
CA PHE A 35 -7.92 3.36 6.82
C PHE A 35 -8.36 3.13 8.27
N PRO A 36 -7.55 3.57 9.26
CA PRO A 36 -7.88 3.44 10.67
C PRO A 36 -9.08 4.32 11.04
N ASP A 37 -9.87 3.87 12.04
CA ASP A 37 -10.91 4.66 12.70
C ASP A 37 -10.49 5.11 14.12
N PHE A 38 -9.22 4.98 14.44
CA PHE A 38 -8.61 5.49 15.67
C PHE A 38 -7.72 6.70 15.38
N GLU A 39 -7.58 7.55 16.39
CA GLU A 39 -6.91 8.84 16.26
C GLU A 39 -5.41 8.71 15.98
N PRO A 40 -4.82 9.72 15.29
CA PRO A 40 -3.37 9.89 15.22
C PRO A 40 -2.75 10.10 16.61
N PRO A 41 -1.42 9.96 16.77
CA PRO A 41 -0.73 10.30 18.00
C PRO A 41 -1.02 11.73 18.43
N LYS A 42 -1.33 11.88 19.73
CA LYS A 42 -1.72 13.18 20.31
C LYS A 42 -0.64 14.25 20.11
N GLU A 43 0.62 13.87 20.20
CA GLU A 43 1.76 14.77 20.03
C GLU A 43 1.81 15.38 18.63
N ILE A 44 1.40 14.62 17.61
CA ILE A 44 1.30 15.11 16.22
C ILE A 44 0.12 16.08 16.10
N LEU A 45 -1.01 15.75 16.71
CA LEU A 45 -2.20 16.63 16.70
C LEU A 45 -1.93 17.94 17.46
N ASP A 46 -1.29 17.88 18.63
CA ASP A 46 -0.92 19.05 19.41
C ASP A 46 0.06 19.93 18.61
N ARG A 47 1.04 19.33 17.93
CA ARG A 47 1.97 20.08 17.06
C ARG A 47 1.23 20.72 15.88
N MET A 48 0.30 20.02 15.27
CA MET A 48 -0.51 20.60 14.18
C MET A 48 -1.31 21.82 14.63
N ALA A 49 -1.88 21.76 15.84
CA ALA A 49 -2.59 22.91 16.41
C ALA A 49 -1.67 24.12 16.63
N GLN A 50 -0.42 23.91 17.00
CA GLN A 50 0.58 24.98 17.13
C GLN A 50 1.00 25.54 15.78
N VAL A 51 1.32 24.66 14.83
CA VAL A 51 1.75 25.03 13.46
C VAL A 51 0.72 25.91 12.76
N ALA A 52 -0.56 25.76 13.07
CA ALA A 52 -1.63 26.59 12.49
C ALA A 52 -1.50 28.09 12.83
N TYR A 53 -0.70 28.45 13.83
CA TYR A 53 -0.43 29.85 14.22
C TYR A 53 1.04 30.28 13.94
N GLU A 54 1.83 29.41 13.34
CA GLU A 54 3.22 29.69 12.98
C GLU A 54 3.34 30.04 11.49
N ASP A 55 4.51 30.49 11.05
CA ASP A 55 4.75 30.94 9.67
C ASP A 55 5.12 29.76 8.74
N PHE A 56 4.18 28.81 8.55
CA PHE A 56 4.33 27.67 7.63
C PHE A 56 3.23 27.60 6.55
N HIS A 57 2.57 28.74 6.26
CA HIS A 57 1.43 28.78 5.34
C HIS A 57 1.80 28.91 3.87
N GLN A 58 3.04 29.27 3.57
CA GLN A 58 3.52 29.44 2.21
C GLN A 58 4.21 28.17 1.71
N TYR A 59 4.60 28.17 0.43
CA TYR A 59 5.32 27.05 -0.15
C TYR A 59 6.59 26.72 0.64
N SER A 60 6.77 25.47 1.00
CA SER A 60 8.09 24.96 1.38
C SER A 60 8.97 24.83 0.13
N ILE A 61 10.23 24.46 0.34
CA ILE A 61 11.04 23.95 -0.78
C ILE A 61 10.26 22.79 -1.42
N THR A 62 10.14 22.78 -2.75
CA THR A 62 9.22 21.89 -3.47
C THR A 62 9.42 20.41 -3.14
N TRP A 63 10.67 19.96 -3.04
CA TRP A 63 11.01 18.57 -2.68
C TRP A 63 10.95 18.26 -1.17
N GLY A 64 10.36 19.15 -0.36
CA GLY A 64 10.08 18.97 1.06
C GLY A 64 10.79 20.00 1.95
N SER A 65 10.13 20.35 3.06
CA SER A 65 10.70 21.24 4.06
C SER A 65 11.98 20.65 4.65
N GLN A 66 12.92 21.49 5.07
CA GLN A 66 14.20 21.03 5.61
C GLN A 66 14.01 20.20 6.87
N ASN A 67 13.20 20.69 7.83
CA ASN A 67 12.93 19.99 9.08
C ASN A 67 12.38 18.58 8.83
N PHE A 68 11.44 18.46 7.87
CA PHE A 68 10.85 17.18 7.53
C PHE A 68 11.89 16.22 6.93
N ARG A 69 12.67 16.68 5.94
CA ARG A 69 13.67 15.84 5.26
C ARG A 69 14.76 15.38 6.21
N GLU A 70 15.22 16.25 7.13
CA GLU A 70 16.23 15.92 8.16
C GLU A 70 15.69 14.87 9.13
N ALA A 71 14.45 15.05 9.64
CA ALA A 71 13.83 14.10 10.55
C ALA A 71 13.56 12.75 9.86
N LEU A 72 13.09 12.76 8.61
CA LEU A 72 12.87 11.56 7.82
C LEU A 72 14.19 10.83 7.54
N ALA A 73 15.24 11.56 7.14
CA ALA A 73 16.56 10.98 6.91
C ALA A 73 17.11 10.32 8.18
N ALA A 74 16.94 10.95 9.33
CA ALA A 74 17.38 10.40 10.61
C ALA A 74 16.61 9.11 10.96
N LYS A 75 15.27 9.10 10.79
CA LYS A 75 14.43 7.90 11.00
C LYS A 75 14.84 6.78 10.06
N GLN A 76 14.84 7.04 8.75
CA GLN A 76 15.08 6.01 7.76
C GLN A 76 16.53 5.52 7.74
N SER A 77 17.51 6.36 8.11
CA SER A 77 18.88 5.90 8.30
C SER A 77 19.00 4.84 9.40
N ARG A 78 18.22 4.98 10.48
CA ARG A 78 18.16 3.95 11.54
C ARG A 78 17.48 2.67 11.05
N CYS A 79 16.35 2.81 10.36
CA CYS A 79 15.57 1.66 9.88
C CYS A 79 16.32 0.86 8.80
N MET A 80 16.93 1.55 7.84
CA MET A 80 17.65 0.92 6.72
C MET A 80 19.10 0.54 7.05
N GLY A 81 19.63 0.96 8.21
CA GLY A 81 21.03 0.73 8.57
C GLY A 81 22.04 1.42 7.64
N ARG A 82 21.61 2.48 6.95
CA ARG A 82 22.37 3.24 5.96
C ARG A 82 22.17 4.75 6.20
N LYS A 83 23.25 5.54 6.14
CA LYS A 83 23.13 6.99 6.19
C LYS A 83 22.44 7.50 4.94
N ILE A 84 21.39 8.31 5.10
CA ILE A 84 20.62 8.97 4.05
C ILE A 84 20.88 10.48 4.14
N ASP A 85 21.22 11.09 2.99
CA ASP A 85 21.39 12.54 2.89
C ASP A 85 20.04 13.22 2.65
N PRO A 86 19.55 14.05 3.60
CA PRO A 86 18.27 14.76 3.46
C PRO A 86 18.22 15.73 2.26
N ASN A 87 19.35 16.14 1.73
CA ASN A 87 19.40 17.14 0.67
C ASN A 87 19.39 16.55 -0.73
N THR A 88 19.93 15.34 -0.88
CA THR A 88 20.17 14.74 -2.21
C THR A 88 19.46 13.41 -2.42
N GLU A 89 19.03 12.71 -1.36
CA GLU A 89 18.49 11.36 -1.45
C GLU A 89 17.00 11.26 -1.06
N ILE A 90 16.30 12.39 -0.87
CA ILE A 90 14.88 12.44 -0.48
C ILE A 90 14.10 13.41 -1.35
N VAL A 91 12.88 13.02 -1.74
CA VAL A 91 11.81 13.93 -2.17
C VAL A 91 10.53 13.61 -1.42
N THR A 92 9.91 14.64 -0.84
CA THR A 92 8.61 14.54 -0.16
C THR A 92 7.48 14.65 -1.18
N THR A 93 6.45 13.83 -1.05
CA THR A 93 5.35 13.74 -2.01
C THR A 93 3.98 13.86 -1.34
N CYS A 94 2.94 14.11 -2.13
CA CYS A 94 1.54 14.13 -1.67
C CYS A 94 1.01 12.69 -1.44
N GLY A 95 1.60 11.98 -0.49
CA GLY A 95 1.34 10.57 -0.17
C GLY A 95 2.11 9.61 -1.09
N SER A 96 2.04 8.31 -0.76
CA SER A 96 2.70 7.28 -1.57
C SER A 96 2.13 7.16 -2.98
N THR A 97 0.87 7.52 -3.20
CA THR A 97 0.26 7.51 -4.54
C THR A 97 1.02 8.41 -5.50
N GLU A 98 1.37 9.63 -5.09
CA GLU A 98 2.22 10.49 -5.90
C GLU A 98 3.66 9.96 -5.94
N ALA A 99 4.19 9.42 -4.84
CA ALA A 99 5.53 8.85 -4.83
C ALA A 99 5.69 7.75 -5.89
N MET A 100 4.73 6.83 -5.98
CA MET A 100 4.72 5.77 -6.99
C MET A 100 4.65 6.33 -8.41
N MET A 101 3.72 7.25 -8.66
CA MET A 101 3.59 7.89 -9.99
C MET A 101 4.85 8.68 -10.37
N ALA A 102 5.41 9.46 -9.44
CA ALA A 102 6.64 10.22 -9.69
C ALA A 102 7.83 9.28 -9.93
N ALA A 103 7.93 8.18 -9.19
CA ALA A 103 8.95 7.16 -9.41
C ALA A 103 8.82 6.52 -10.81
N MET A 104 7.60 6.13 -11.20
CA MET A 104 7.32 5.59 -12.53
C MET A 104 7.75 6.56 -13.63
N MET A 105 7.29 7.80 -13.57
CA MET A 105 7.65 8.85 -14.57
C MET A 105 9.13 9.21 -14.58
N THR A 106 9.83 8.93 -13.49
CA THR A 106 11.29 9.17 -13.38
C THR A 106 12.09 8.14 -14.17
N VAL A 107 11.67 6.87 -14.17
CA VAL A 107 12.49 5.78 -14.73
C VAL A 107 11.94 5.20 -16.03
N THR A 108 10.65 5.37 -16.35
CA THR A 108 10.03 4.78 -17.54
C THR A 108 9.83 5.81 -18.67
N ASN A 109 9.87 5.31 -19.89
CA ASN A 109 9.44 6.01 -21.10
C ASN A 109 8.21 5.31 -21.70
N PRO A 110 7.46 5.98 -22.60
CA PRO A 110 6.38 5.32 -23.33
C PRO A 110 6.87 4.07 -24.08
N GLY A 111 6.15 2.94 -23.87
CA GLY A 111 6.47 1.64 -24.44
C GLY A 111 7.43 0.78 -23.61
N ASP A 112 7.98 1.30 -22.51
CA ASP A 112 8.75 0.49 -21.56
C ASP A 112 7.83 -0.50 -20.84
N LYS A 113 8.37 -1.66 -20.48
CA LYS A 113 7.63 -2.68 -19.72
C LYS A 113 7.89 -2.58 -18.22
N VAL A 114 6.88 -2.91 -17.42
CA VAL A 114 6.96 -2.88 -15.94
C VAL A 114 6.38 -4.17 -15.37
N ILE A 115 7.16 -4.87 -14.54
CA ILE A 115 6.67 -6.05 -13.82
C ILE A 115 5.84 -5.60 -12.61
N ILE A 116 4.67 -6.23 -12.45
CA ILE A 116 3.77 -6.05 -11.31
C ILE A 116 3.36 -7.44 -10.83
N PHE A 117 3.52 -7.73 -9.54
CA PHE A 117 2.93 -8.94 -8.96
C PHE A 117 1.40 -8.83 -8.91
N SER A 118 0.71 -9.92 -9.17
CA SER A 118 -0.74 -10.06 -9.04
C SER A 118 -1.04 -11.08 -7.92
N PRO A 119 -1.78 -10.73 -6.85
CA PRO A 119 -2.59 -9.52 -6.71
C PRO A 119 -1.77 -8.27 -6.37
N PHE A 120 -2.33 -7.10 -6.67
CA PHE A 120 -1.69 -5.80 -6.49
C PHE A 120 -2.68 -4.71 -6.09
N TYR A 121 -2.17 -3.62 -5.51
CA TYR A 121 -2.97 -2.43 -5.26
C TYR A 121 -3.33 -1.75 -6.59
N GLU A 122 -4.60 -1.41 -6.76
CA GLU A 122 -5.18 -0.94 -8.04
C GLU A 122 -4.39 0.17 -8.75
N ASN A 123 -3.68 1.02 -8.00
CA ASN A 123 -2.92 2.12 -8.57
C ASN A 123 -1.73 1.67 -9.42
N TYR A 124 -1.09 0.53 -9.15
CA TYR A 124 0.14 0.15 -9.86
C TYR A 124 -0.07 -0.06 -11.35
N GLY A 125 -1.19 -0.71 -11.72
CA GLY A 125 -1.58 -0.83 -13.13
C GLY A 125 -1.89 0.53 -13.75
N ALA A 126 -2.60 1.39 -13.01
CA ALA A 126 -2.94 2.73 -13.46
C ALA A 126 -1.70 3.61 -13.62
N ASP A 127 -0.77 3.60 -12.66
CA ASP A 127 0.48 4.36 -12.71
C ASP A 127 1.33 3.93 -13.92
N THR A 128 1.38 2.62 -14.22
CA THR A 128 2.07 2.07 -15.38
C THR A 128 1.49 2.62 -16.68
N ILE A 129 0.16 2.55 -16.84
CA ILE A 129 -0.54 3.05 -18.05
C ILE A 129 -0.40 4.57 -18.18
N LEU A 130 -0.55 5.31 -17.08
CA LEU A 130 -0.45 6.78 -17.08
C LEU A 130 0.97 7.26 -17.41
N SER A 131 2.00 6.52 -17.03
CA SER A 131 3.40 6.80 -17.43
C SER A 131 3.70 6.40 -18.88
N GLY A 132 2.76 5.75 -19.57
CA GLY A 132 2.91 5.28 -20.95
C GLY A 132 3.59 3.92 -21.06
N ALA A 133 3.84 3.25 -19.96
CA ALA A 133 4.47 1.93 -19.92
C ALA A 133 3.43 0.79 -20.03
N GLU A 134 3.90 -0.42 -20.26
CA GLU A 134 3.10 -1.64 -20.40
C GLU A 134 3.32 -2.59 -19.22
N PRO A 135 2.26 -3.04 -18.51
CA PRO A 135 2.41 -3.93 -17.37
C PRO A 135 2.64 -5.39 -17.81
N ILE A 136 3.58 -6.06 -17.14
CA ILE A 136 3.77 -7.51 -17.16
C ILE A 136 3.32 -8.04 -15.79
N TYR A 137 2.27 -8.83 -15.75
CA TYR A 137 1.78 -9.38 -14.48
C TYR A 137 2.42 -10.73 -14.18
N VAL A 138 2.87 -10.92 -12.93
CA VAL A 138 3.43 -12.16 -12.41
C VAL A 138 2.57 -12.64 -11.25
N PRO A 139 1.98 -13.84 -11.32
CA PRO A 139 1.09 -14.34 -10.27
C PRO A 139 1.80 -14.59 -8.94
N LEU A 140 1.17 -14.18 -7.84
CA LEU A 140 1.38 -14.69 -6.50
C LEU A 140 0.21 -15.63 -6.18
N VAL A 141 0.51 -16.90 -5.95
CA VAL A 141 -0.52 -17.96 -5.89
C VAL A 141 -1.08 -18.11 -4.47
N PRO A 142 -2.39 -17.93 -4.24
CA PRO A 142 -3.00 -18.23 -2.94
C PRO A 142 -2.84 -19.72 -2.57
N PRO A 143 -2.85 -20.07 -1.24
CA PRO A 143 -3.01 -19.17 -0.11
C PRO A 143 -1.71 -18.50 0.37
N ASP A 144 -0.55 -18.99 -0.04
CA ASP A 144 0.77 -18.57 0.50
C ASP A 144 1.39 -17.42 -0.28
N PHE A 145 0.84 -17.06 -1.44
CA PHE A 145 1.27 -15.94 -2.27
C PHE A 145 2.74 -16.00 -2.67
N HIS A 146 3.28 -17.19 -2.94
CA HIS A 146 4.59 -17.36 -3.56
C HIS A 146 4.49 -17.17 -5.08
N PHE A 147 5.55 -16.62 -5.67
CA PHE A 147 5.70 -16.59 -7.13
C PHE A 147 6.46 -17.83 -7.60
N ASP A 148 6.21 -18.24 -8.85
CA ASP A 148 7.03 -19.21 -9.53
C ASP A 148 8.32 -18.52 -10.03
N PRO A 149 9.52 -18.95 -9.61
CA PRO A 149 10.79 -18.36 -10.05
C PRO A 149 10.97 -18.38 -11.57
N ALA A 150 10.49 -19.41 -12.27
CA ALA A 150 10.61 -19.50 -13.72
C ALA A 150 9.70 -18.48 -14.42
N VAL A 151 8.47 -18.29 -13.92
CA VAL A 151 7.54 -17.28 -14.46
C VAL A 151 8.09 -15.87 -14.23
N LEU A 152 8.67 -15.62 -13.06
CA LEU A 152 9.30 -14.33 -12.79
C LEU A 152 10.51 -14.08 -13.70
N GLU A 153 11.39 -15.08 -13.88
CA GLU A 153 12.53 -14.94 -14.79
C GLU A 153 12.08 -14.72 -16.24
N ASP A 154 11.02 -15.39 -16.70
CA ASP A 154 10.44 -15.18 -18.03
C ASP A 154 9.88 -13.74 -18.21
N ALA A 155 9.35 -13.15 -17.15
CA ALA A 155 8.96 -11.74 -17.15
C ALA A 155 10.20 -10.82 -17.31
N PHE A 156 11.29 -11.09 -16.60
CA PHE A 156 12.54 -10.35 -16.72
C PHE A 156 13.23 -10.53 -18.08
N ARG A 157 13.08 -11.68 -18.75
CA ARG A 157 13.59 -11.89 -20.13
C ARG A 157 12.93 -10.98 -21.15
N GLN A 158 11.81 -10.35 -20.82
CA GLN A 158 11.18 -9.34 -21.66
C GLN A 158 11.82 -7.95 -21.52
N HIS A 159 12.94 -7.86 -20.79
CA HIS A 159 13.70 -6.63 -20.52
C HIS A 159 12.84 -5.49 -19.94
N PRO A 160 12.16 -5.71 -18.81
CA PRO A 160 11.36 -4.67 -18.18
C PRO A 160 12.25 -3.52 -17.71
N LYS A 161 11.78 -2.30 -17.90
CA LYS A 161 12.48 -1.10 -17.40
C LYS A 161 12.41 -0.98 -15.89
N ALA A 162 11.28 -1.38 -15.30
CA ALA A 162 11.07 -1.33 -13.87
C ALA A 162 10.25 -2.53 -13.38
N MET A 163 10.29 -2.75 -12.07
CA MET A 163 9.43 -3.66 -11.33
C MET A 163 8.84 -2.91 -10.15
N ILE A 164 7.53 -3.11 -9.87
CA ILE A 164 6.90 -2.62 -8.65
C ILE A 164 6.86 -3.76 -7.62
N LEU A 165 7.33 -3.48 -6.41
CA LEU A 165 7.41 -4.41 -5.29
C LEU A 165 6.74 -3.81 -4.05
N CYS A 166 5.53 -4.29 -3.71
CA CYS A 166 4.83 -3.90 -2.48
C CYS A 166 5.19 -4.86 -1.35
N ASN A 167 5.87 -4.35 -0.32
CA ASN A 167 6.32 -5.17 0.81
C ASN A 167 6.24 -4.41 2.14
N PRO A 168 5.37 -4.82 3.09
CA PRO A 168 4.31 -5.84 3.00
C PRO A 168 3.24 -5.54 1.95
N SER A 169 2.64 -6.59 1.39
CA SER A 169 1.75 -6.48 0.24
C SER A 169 0.31 -6.10 0.62
N ASN A 170 -0.28 -5.25 -0.17
CA ASN A 170 -1.72 -5.02 -0.29
C ASN A 170 -2.18 -5.60 -1.64
N PRO A 171 -3.08 -6.60 -1.69
CA PRO A 171 -4.12 -6.93 -0.69
C PRO A 171 -3.82 -8.13 0.22
N CYS A 172 -2.80 -8.94 -0.05
CA CYS A 172 -2.68 -10.28 0.52
C CYS A 172 -1.92 -10.36 1.86
N GLY A 173 -1.28 -9.27 2.28
CA GLY A 173 -0.51 -9.27 3.54
C GLY A 173 0.80 -10.05 3.49
N LYS A 174 1.24 -10.51 2.31
CA LYS A 174 2.54 -11.20 2.17
C LYS A 174 3.68 -10.29 2.59
N VAL A 175 4.65 -10.86 3.30
CA VAL A 175 5.99 -10.30 3.52
C VAL A 175 6.99 -11.15 2.75
N PHE A 176 7.65 -10.57 1.77
CA PHE A 176 8.64 -11.30 0.98
C PHE A 176 9.81 -11.74 1.85
N THR A 177 10.18 -13.02 1.75
CA THR A 177 11.34 -13.54 2.46
C THR A 177 12.63 -12.93 1.94
N ARG A 178 13.69 -13.01 2.72
CA ARG A 178 15.00 -12.52 2.30
C ARG A 178 15.49 -13.23 1.04
N GLU A 179 15.26 -14.52 0.95
CA GLU A 179 15.63 -15.36 -0.19
C GLU A 179 14.85 -14.96 -1.46
N GLU A 180 13.56 -14.70 -1.34
CA GLU A 180 12.74 -14.20 -2.45
C GLU A 180 13.25 -12.82 -2.92
N LEU A 181 13.57 -11.92 -2.00
CA LEU A 181 14.09 -10.59 -2.33
C LEU A 181 15.48 -10.65 -2.96
N GLU A 182 16.38 -11.55 -2.50
CA GLU A 182 17.70 -11.77 -3.08
C GLU A 182 17.59 -12.38 -4.50
N PHE A 183 16.62 -13.26 -4.73
CA PHE A 183 16.33 -13.78 -6.07
C PHE A 183 15.87 -12.66 -7.01
N ILE A 184 14.91 -11.81 -6.57
CA ILE A 184 14.47 -10.63 -7.33
C ILE A 184 15.66 -9.69 -7.61
N ALA A 185 16.53 -9.46 -6.62
CA ALA A 185 17.70 -8.61 -6.76
C ALA A 185 18.67 -9.14 -7.83
N THR A 186 18.89 -10.45 -7.85
CA THR A 186 19.73 -11.12 -8.86
C THR A 186 19.18 -10.90 -10.28
N LEU A 187 17.86 -11.01 -10.45
CA LEU A 187 17.22 -10.75 -11.73
C LEU A 187 17.26 -9.26 -12.11
N ALA A 188 16.99 -8.38 -11.16
CA ALA A 188 17.04 -6.93 -11.37
C ALA A 188 18.43 -6.45 -11.80
N GLU A 189 19.49 -7.05 -11.24
CA GLU A 189 20.89 -6.78 -11.66
C GLU A 189 21.17 -7.36 -13.05
N LYS A 190 20.82 -8.63 -13.27
CA LYS A 190 21.05 -9.34 -14.54
C LYS A 190 20.41 -8.66 -15.75
N TYR A 191 19.21 -8.09 -15.56
CA TYR A 191 18.41 -7.48 -16.64
C TYR A 191 18.40 -5.94 -16.60
N ASP A 192 19.21 -5.33 -15.74
CA ASP A 192 19.32 -3.86 -15.53
C ASP A 192 17.97 -3.17 -15.33
N THR A 193 17.18 -3.72 -14.40
CA THR A 193 15.82 -3.28 -14.09
C THR A 193 15.82 -2.41 -12.82
N TYR A 194 15.11 -1.28 -12.85
CA TYR A 194 14.82 -0.51 -11.63
C TYR A 194 13.77 -1.23 -10.77
N VAL A 195 13.87 -1.08 -9.45
CA VAL A 195 12.85 -1.60 -8.53
C VAL A 195 12.23 -0.43 -7.78
N ILE A 196 10.92 -0.26 -7.94
CA ILE A 196 10.12 0.74 -7.22
C ILE A 196 9.41 0.00 -6.10
N THR A 197 9.78 0.26 -4.85
CA THR A 197 9.14 -0.39 -3.72
C THR A 197 8.02 0.48 -3.17
N ASP A 198 6.92 -0.15 -2.72
CA ASP A 198 5.91 0.46 -1.87
C ASP A 198 6.02 -0.14 -0.46
N GLU A 199 6.53 0.65 0.49
CA GLU A 199 6.90 0.21 1.83
C GLU A 199 6.01 0.86 2.91
N VAL A 200 4.78 1.26 2.56
CA VAL A 200 3.87 1.98 3.48
C VAL A 200 3.50 1.18 4.74
N TYR A 201 3.69 -0.14 4.74
CA TYR A 201 3.43 -1.04 5.86
C TYR A 201 4.70 -1.51 6.56
N GLU A 202 5.85 -0.86 6.37
CA GLU A 202 7.17 -1.23 6.89
C GLU A 202 7.23 -1.55 8.38
N HIS A 203 6.32 -0.95 9.18
CA HIS A 203 6.22 -1.14 10.64
C HIS A 203 5.09 -2.08 11.07
N ILE A 204 4.37 -2.69 10.13
CA ILE A 204 3.25 -3.59 10.43
C ILE A 204 3.60 -4.96 9.83
N VAL A 205 4.49 -5.67 10.49
CA VAL A 205 5.00 -6.99 10.10
C VAL A 205 4.97 -7.92 11.30
N TYR A 206 4.18 -8.98 11.21
CA TYR A 206 3.91 -9.89 12.34
C TYR A 206 5.00 -10.95 12.47
N ALA A 207 5.35 -11.27 13.73
CA ALA A 207 6.30 -12.34 14.01
C ALA A 207 5.83 -13.69 13.40
N PRO A 208 6.73 -14.53 12.87
CA PRO A 208 8.20 -14.40 12.92
C PRO A 208 8.81 -13.57 11.78
N HIS A 209 7.99 -12.98 10.89
CA HIS A 209 8.44 -12.24 9.72
C HIS A 209 9.12 -10.92 10.10
N LYS A 210 9.96 -10.40 9.21
CA LYS A 210 10.66 -9.13 9.37
C LYS A 210 10.67 -8.37 8.04
N HIS A 211 10.45 -7.05 8.12
CA HIS A 211 10.62 -6.21 6.94
C HIS A 211 12.08 -6.15 6.51
N THR A 212 12.31 -6.31 5.22
CA THR A 212 13.62 -6.10 4.59
C THR A 212 13.47 -4.99 3.55
N TYR A 213 14.18 -3.89 3.75
CA TYR A 213 14.25 -2.83 2.74
C TYR A 213 15.03 -3.30 1.54
N PHE A 214 14.39 -3.38 0.38
CA PHE A 214 15.01 -3.90 -0.84
C PHE A 214 16.27 -3.12 -1.23
N ALA A 215 16.27 -1.80 -1.05
CA ALA A 215 17.40 -0.92 -1.31
C ALA A 215 18.66 -1.26 -0.48
N THR A 216 18.53 -2.03 0.60
CA THR A 216 19.68 -2.43 1.46
C THR A 216 20.33 -3.73 1.04
N LEU A 217 19.76 -4.45 0.09
CA LEU A 217 20.38 -5.64 -0.47
C LEU A 217 21.61 -5.27 -1.29
N PRO A 218 22.62 -6.16 -1.35
CA PRO A 218 23.84 -5.90 -2.14
C PRO A 218 23.50 -5.50 -3.58
N GLY A 219 24.08 -4.40 -4.06
CA GLY A 219 23.90 -3.89 -5.42
C GLY A 219 22.57 -3.20 -5.71
N MET A 220 21.62 -3.18 -4.76
CA MET A 220 20.25 -2.69 -5.03
C MET A 220 20.06 -1.21 -4.78
N TRP A 221 20.92 -0.55 -4.01
CA TRP A 221 20.78 0.89 -3.78
C TRP A 221 20.69 1.70 -5.09
N ASP A 222 21.60 1.46 -6.03
CA ASP A 222 21.73 2.26 -7.24
C ASP A 222 20.57 2.10 -8.24
N ARG A 223 19.68 1.13 -8.00
CA ARG A 223 18.52 0.82 -8.86
C ARG A 223 17.18 0.81 -8.14
N THR A 224 17.12 1.19 -6.85
CA THR A 224 15.88 1.17 -6.07
C THR A 224 15.36 2.57 -5.80
N LEU A 225 14.04 2.76 -5.99
CA LEU A 225 13.28 3.90 -5.53
C LEU A 225 12.37 3.41 -4.40
N SER A 226 12.77 3.68 -3.15
CA SER A 226 11.98 3.32 -1.96
C SER A 226 10.87 4.35 -1.77
N CYS A 227 9.64 3.99 -2.12
CA CYS A 227 8.45 4.80 -1.93
C CYS A 227 7.74 4.39 -0.64
N SER A 228 7.30 5.37 0.14
CA SER A 228 6.51 5.12 1.34
C SER A 228 5.66 6.33 1.72
N SER A 229 4.91 6.22 2.80
CA SER A 229 4.14 7.33 3.36
C SER A 229 4.05 7.25 4.88
N LEU A 230 3.64 8.35 5.49
CA LEU A 230 3.38 8.45 6.91
C LEU A 230 1.94 8.07 7.27
N SER A 231 1.13 7.82 6.25
CA SER A 231 -0.31 7.58 6.35
C SER A 231 -0.70 6.42 7.26
N LYS A 232 0.08 5.31 7.20
CA LYS A 232 -0.23 4.07 7.92
C LYS A 232 0.42 4.05 9.30
N THR A 233 1.65 4.53 9.37
CA THR A 233 2.44 4.60 10.60
C THR A 233 1.81 5.52 11.64
N TYR A 234 1.25 6.65 11.22
CA TYR A 234 0.70 7.66 12.14
C TYR A 234 -0.82 7.85 12.04
N SER A 235 -1.53 6.96 11.31
CA SER A 235 -3.01 7.05 11.14
C SER A 235 -3.49 8.37 10.52
N ILE A 236 -2.71 8.94 9.60
CA ILE A 236 -2.97 10.24 8.94
C ILE A 236 -3.19 10.12 7.44
N THR A 237 -3.97 9.15 7.01
CA THR A 237 -4.19 8.86 5.57
C THR A 237 -4.68 10.08 4.79
N GLY A 238 -5.46 10.96 5.41
CA GLY A 238 -5.98 12.19 4.82
C GLY A 238 -4.97 13.33 4.69
N TRP A 239 -3.82 13.26 5.38
CA TRP A 239 -2.81 14.33 5.35
C TRP A 239 -1.98 14.34 4.07
N ARG A 240 -1.98 13.25 3.33
CA ARG A 240 -1.29 13.13 2.06
C ARG A 240 0.21 13.48 2.15
N LEU A 241 0.94 12.79 3.03
CA LEU A 241 2.38 12.89 3.17
C LEU A 241 3.05 11.56 2.84
N GLY A 242 3.93 11.57 1.86
CA GLY A 242 4.74 10.45 1.42
C GLY A 242 6.14 10.92 1.00
N TYR A 243 6.95 9.99 0.52
CA TYR A 243 8.30 10.28 0.12
C TYR A 243 8.87 9.21 -0.82
N ILE A 244 9.93 9.60 -1.54
CA ILE A 244 10.83 8.70 -2.27
C ILE A 244 12.22 8.84 -1.66
N ILE A 245 12.89 7.72 -1.41
CA ILE A 245 14.31 7.65 -1.06
C ILE A 245 15.02 6.88 -2.16
N ALA A 246 16.05 7.47 -2.75
CA ALA A 246 16.82 6.88 -3.84
C ALA A 246 18.18 7.59 -3.97
N PRO A 247 19.12 7.07 -4.80
CA PRO A 247 20.37 7.75 -5.10
C PRO A 247 20.17 9.17 -5.66
N PRO A 248 21.17 10.06 -5.47
CA PRO A 248 21.05 11.48 -5.85
C PRO A 248 20.70 11.74 -7.32
N ASN A 249 21.21 10.93 -8.24
CA ASN A 249 20.94 11.06 -9.67
C ASN A 249 19.46 10.72 -10.02
N ILE A 250 18.84 9.81 -9.28
CA ILE A 250 17.42 9.46 -9.42
C ILE A 250 16.57 10.56 -8.77
N ILE A 251 16.92 10.97 -7.55
CA ILE A 251 16.19 12.02 -6.81
C ILE A 251 16.22 13.35 -7.56
N ASP A 252 17.32 13.72 -8.22
CA ASP A 252 17.36 14.93 -9.04
C ASP A 252 16.31 14.92 -10.17
N ARG A 253 15.99 13.76 -10.71
CA ARG A 253 14.91 13.61 -11.71
C ARG A 253 13.52 13.57 -11.05
N ALA A 254 13.37 12.80 -9.97
CA ALA A 254 12.10 12.68 -9.25
C ALA A 254 11.62 14.04 -8.71
N LYS A 255 12.52 14.90 -8.22
CA LYS A 255 12.22 16.28 -7.80
C LYS A 255 11.54 17.08 -8.93
N LYS A 256 11.99 16.94 -10.16
CA LYS A 256 11.43 17.66 -11.31
C LYS A 256 10.05 17.15 -11.67
N VAL A 257 9.84 15.84 -11.62
CA VAL A 257 8.51 15.25 -11.84
C VAL A 257 7.54 15.73 -10.75
N HIS A 258 7.92 15.62 -9.49
CA HIS A 258 7.12 16.08 -8.36
C HIS A 258 6.75 17.56 -8.45
N ASP A 259 7.73 18.42 -8.78
CA ASP A 259 7.52 19.87 -8.91
C ASP A 259 6.43 20.21 -9.93
N PHE A 260 6.45 19.56 -11.11
CA PHE A 260 5.44 19.79 -12.14
C PHE A 260 4.11 19.07 -11.90
N LEU A 261 4.07 18.05 -11.08
CA LEU A 261 2.81 17.37 -10.71
C LEU A 261 2.02 18.15 -9.64
N THR A 262 2.70 18.62 -8.58
CA THR A 262 2.02 19.11 -7.37
C THR A 262 2.61 20.38 -6.78
N VAL A 263 3.78 20.85 -7.27
CA VAL A 263 4.57 21.96 -6.70
C VAL A 263 5.17 21.61 -5.33
N GLY A 264 4.46 20.87 -4.48
CA GLY A 264 4.94 20.46 -3.18
C GLY A 264 3.83 19.90 -2.28
N ALA A 265 4.21 19.12 -1.29
CA ALA A 265 3.30 18.66 -0.25
C ALA A 265 2.99 19.80 0.75
N ALA A 266 1.86 19.72 1.46
CA ALA A 266 1.39 20.75 2.38
C ALA A 266 2.42 21.07 3.48
N ALA A 267 2.98 22.28 3.46
CA ALA A 267 4.03 22.71 4.38
C ALA A 267 3.65 22.61 5.86
N PRO A 268 2.45 23.04 6.32
CA PRO A 268 2.06 22.90 7.71
C PRO A 268 2.03 21.46 8.19
N LEU A 269 1.57 20.54 7.34
CA LEU A 269 1.48 19.11 7.68
C LEU A 269 2.86 18.45 7.75
N GLN A 270 3.78 18.86 6.87
CA GLN A 270 5.17 18.43 6.94
C GLN A 270 5.79 18.82 8.30
N GLU A 271 5.60 20.06 8.73
CA GLU A 271 6.13 20.54 10.00
C GLU A 271 5.50 19.82 11.19
N ALA A 272 4.20 19.62 11.19
CA ALA A 272 3.48 18.95 12.26
C ALA A 272 3.99 17.52 12.47
N VAL A 273 4.22 16.76 11.39
CA VAL A 273 4.62 15.36 11.47
C VAL A 273 6.08 15.13 11.81
N VAL A 274 6.92 16.18 11.81
CA VAL A 274 8.31 16.11 12.31
C VAL A 274 8.37 15.53 13.72
N THR A 275 7.37 15.83 14.56
CA THR A 275 7.23 15.25 15.90
C THR A 275 7.17 13.72 15.86
N GLY A 276 6.32 13.16 14.98
CA GLY A 276 6.19 11.71 14.82
C GLY A 276 7.46 11.05 14.27
N LEU A 277 8.14 11.70 13.33
CA LEU A 277 9.41 11.19 12.77
C LEU A 277 10.53 11.09 13.82
N LYS A 278 10.41 11.81 14.93
CA LYS A 278 11.36 11.78 16.06
C LYS A 278 10.99 10.76 17.14
N PHE A 279 9.90 10.04 17.02
CA PHE A 279 9.53 9.00 17.98
C PHE A 279 10.62 7.92 18.08
N GLY A 280 10.76 7.37 19.28
CA GLY A 280 11.65 6.24 19.57
C GLY A 280 11.12 4.91 19.05
N THR A 281 11.87 3.85 19.26
CA THR A 281 11.48 2.46 18.87
C THR A 281 10.24 2.00 19.61
N ASP A 282 10.04 2.44 20.83
CA ASP A 282 8.86 2.18 21.67
C ASP A 282 7.54 2.48 20.93
N TYR A 283 7.48 3.59 20.21
CA TYR A 283 6.30 3.92 19.40
C TYR A 283 5.98 2.84 18.34
N TYR A 284 7.00 2.36 17.65
CA TYR A 284 6.82 1.35 16.57
C TYR A 284 6.53 -0.02 17.16
N ASP A 285 7.07 -0.35 18.31
CA ASP A 285 6.79 -1.57 19.05
C ASP A 285 5.33 -1.57 19.53
N ASP A 286 4.84 -0.46 20.09
CA ASP A 286 3.44 -0.28 20.50
C ASP A 286 2.50 -0.31 19.29
N LEU A 287 2.89 0.30 18.18
CA LEU A 287 2.11 0.25 16.93
C LEU A 287 1.95 -1.19 16.44
N LEU A 288 3.04 -1.96 16.42
CA LEU A 288 3.02 -3.36 16.01
C LEU A 288 2.19 -4.20 16.98
N ALA A 289 2.36 -4.03 18.30
CA ALA A 289 1.56 -4.72 19.31
C ALA A 289 0.05 -4.44 19.14
N LYS A 290 -0.32 -3.19 18.89
CA LYS A 290 -1.70 -2.79 18.61
C LYS A 290 -2.26 -3.50 17.37
N TYR A 291 -1.51 -3.58 16.27
CA TYR A 291 -1.98 -4.26 15.06
C TYR A 291 -1.98 -5.78 15.22
N THR A 292 -1.04 -6.35 15.96
CA THR A 292 -1.03 -7.78 16.30
C THR A 292 -2.28 -8.16 17.08
N HIS A 293 -2.63 -7.40 18.12
CA HIS A 293 -3.88 -7.60 18.86
C HIS A 293 -5.12 -7.56 17.96
N LYS A 294 -5.21 -6.58 17.06
CA LYS A 294 -6.35 -6.45 16.14
C LYS A 294 -6.44 -7.59 15.13
N LYS A 295 -5.30 -8.05 14.63
CA LYS A 295 -5.20 -9.24 13.79
C LYS A 295 -5.73 -10.45 14.53
N GLU A 296 -5.19 -10.72 15.71
CA GLU A 296 -5.59 -11.88 16.53
C GLU A 296 -7.08 -11.86 16.89
N LEU A 297 -7.60 -10.70 17.33
CA LEU A 297 -9.01 -10.53 17.64
C LEU A 297 -9.89 -10.85 16.43
N PHE A 298 -9.56 -10.30 15.27
CA PHE A 298 -10.41 -10.43 14.08
C PHE A 298 -10.32 -11.82 13.47
N LEU A 299 -9.11 -12.39 13.32
CA LEU A 299 -8.92 -13.73 12.75
C LEU A 299 -9.54 -14.82 13.67
N LYS A 300 -9.33 -14.72 14.99
CA LYS A 300 -9.98 -15.62 15.93
C LYS A 300 -11.50 -15.59 15.81
N GLY A 301 -12.09 -14.39 15.66
CA GLY A 301 -13.54 -14.27 15.44
C GLY A 301 -13.99 -14.90 14.12
N LEU A 302 -13.21 -14.78 13.05
CA LEU A 302 -13.50 -15.45 11.77
C LEU A 302 -13.43 -16.98 11.91
N ASP A 303 -12.44 -17.51 12.66
CA ASP A 303 -12.31 -18.95 12.96
C ASP A 303 -13.53 -19.46 13.73
N GLU A 304 -13.97 -18.74 14.76
CA GLU A 304 -15.15 -19.10 15.57
C GLU A 304 -16.43 -19.14 14.71
N LEU A 305 -16.51 -18.32 13.66
CA LEU A 305 -17.59 -18.31 12.68
C LEU A 305 -17.41 -19.33 11.55
N ASN A 306 -16.31 -20.08 11.55
CA ASN A 306 -15.92 -21.02 10.50
C ASN A 306 -15.84 -20.36 9.11
N ILE A 307 -15.33 -19.13 9.03
CA ILE A 307 -15.10 -18.42 7.78
C ILE A 307 -13.63 -18.65 7.37
N THR A 308 -13.43 -19.29 6.23
CA THR A 308 -12.09 -19.55 5.68
C THR A 308 -11.42 -18.25 5.30
N HIS A 309 -10.18 -18.06 5.75
CA HIS A 309 -9.42 -16.84 5.50
C HIS A 309 -7.92 -17.09 5.40
N THR A 310 -7.18 -16.10 4.87
CA THR A 310 -5.71 -16.10 4.86
C THR A 310 -5.17 -15.64 6.22
N ASP A 311 -3.91 -15.98 6.51
CA ASP A 311 -3.17 -15.45 7.66
C ASP A 311 -2.13 -14.44 7.18
N PRO A 312 -2.39 -13.12 7.27
CA PRO A 312 -1.47 -12.11 6.76
C PRO A 312 -0.20 -12.03 7.62
N GLU A 313 0.94 -11.97 6.94
CA GLU A 313 2.29 -11.83 7.53
C GLU A 313 2.63 -10.37 7.85
N GLY A 314 1.97 -9.43 7.17
CA GLY A 314 2.12 -7.98 7.36
C GLY A 314 0.93 -7.20 6.85
N ALA A 315 1.02 -5.86 6.88
CA ALA A 315 -0.08 -4.94 6.62
C ALA A 315 -1.27 -5.19 7.57
N TYR A 316 -2.49 -4.92 7.15
CA TYR A 316 -3.68 -5.11 7.99
C TYR A 316 -4.89 -5.62 7.18
N TYR A 317 -4.62 -6.40 6.14
CA TYR A 317 -5.63 -6.98 5.27
C TYR A 317 -5.74 -8.49 5.48
N VAL A 318 -6.93 -9.01 5.27
CA VAL A 318 -7.23 -10.44 5.25
C VAL A 318 -8.11 -10.74 4.05
N LEU A 319 -7.88 -11.87 3.39
CA LEU A 319 -8.73 -12.37 2.32
C LEU A 319 -9.60 -13.49 2.85
N LEU A 320 -10.91 -13.40 2.60
CA LEU A 320 -11.88 -14.45 2.95
C LEU A 320 -12.23 -15.24 1.69
N ASP A 321 -12.31 -16.56 1.84
CA ASP A 321 -12.78 -17.45 0.78
C ASP A 321 -14.31 -17.55 0.84
N ILE A 322 -14.95 -17.21 -0.25
CA ILE A 322 -16.41 -17.22 -0.42
C ILE A 322 -16.89 -18.33 -1.36
N SER A 323 -16.03 -19.30 -1.68
CA SER A 323 -16.35 -20.39 -2.64
C SER A 323 -17.61 -21.17 -2.25
N GLU A 324 -17.87 -21.34 -0.95
CA GLU A 324 -19.03 -22.05 -0.43
C GLU A 324 -20.37 -21.40 -0.80
N PHE A 325 -20.38 -20.09 -1.13
CA PHE A 325 -21.61 -19.37 -1.49
C PHE A 325 -21.96 -19.48 -2.99
N GLY A 326 -21.08 -20.04 -3.84
CA GLY A 326 -21.34 -20.32 -5.24
C GLY A 326 -21.62 -19.11 -6.11
N TYR A 327 -21.11 -17.93 -5.76
CA TYR A 327 -21.21 -16.71 -6.56
C TYR A 327 -20.23 -16.77 -7.74
N GLU A 328 -20.70 -16.41 -8.93
CA GLU A 328 -19.83 -16.23 -10.11
C GLU A 328 -19.07 -14.89 -10.05
N SER A 329 -19.62 -13.90 -9.30
CA SER A 329 -19.06 -12.57 -9.11
C SER A 329 -18.85 -12.26 -7.63
N ASP A 330 -17.61 -12.08 -7.22
CA ASP A 330 -17.25 -11.62 -5.88
C ASP A 330 -17.71 -10.17 -5.62
N LEU A 331 -17.86 -9.35 -6.68
CA LEU A 331 -18.44 -8.02 -6.57
C LEU A 331 -19.92 -8.10 -6.15
N GLU A 332 -20.69 -8.99 -6.78
CA GLU A 332 -22.10 -9.22 -6.40
C GLU A 332 -22.19 -9.73 -4.96
N PHE A 333 -21.30 -10.64 -4.57
CA PHE A 333 -21.23 -11.10 -3.18
C PHE A 333 -20.93 -9.96 -2.21
N CYS A 334 -19.98 -9.07 -2.53
CA CYS A 334 -19.65 -7.91 -1.68
C CYS A 334 -20.82 -6.93 -1.52
N GLU A 335 -21.62 -6.72 -2.57
CA GLU A 335 -22.82 -5.89 -2.52
C GLU A 335 -23.91 -6.53 -1.65
N ASP A 336 -24.12 -7.84 -1.80
CA ASP A 336 -25.06 -8.63 -0.96
C ASP A 336 -24.58 -8.70 0.49
N LEU A 337 -23.27 -8.82 0.73
CA LEU A 337 -22.68 -8.77 2.08
C LEU A 337 -22.95 -7.44 2.78
N ALA A 338 -22.79 -6.33 2.08
CA ALA A 338 -23.10 -5.02 2.61
C ALA A 338 -24.60 -4.85 2.89
N HIS A 339 -25.46 -5.35 1.98
CA HIS A 339 -26.91 -5.18 2.06
C HIS A 339 -27.54 -6.09 3.12
N TYR A 340 -27.24 -7.39 3.10
CA TYR A 340 -27.93 -8.39 3.95
C TYR A 340 -27.23 -8.69 5.26
N ALA A 341 -25.89 -8.65 5.28
CA ALA A 341 -25.12 -8.86 6.49
C ALA A 341 -24.64 -7.58 7.15
N GLY A 342 -24.64 -6.45 6.42
CA GLY A 342 -24.21 -5.16 6.96
C GLY A 342 -22.71 -5.03 7.15
N VAL A 343 -21.89 -5.71 6.33
CA VAL A 343 -20.42 -5.65 6.37
C VAL A 343 -19.89 -5.30 4.98
N GLY A 344 -19.06 -4.28 4.89
CA GLY A 344 -18.44 -3.83 3.64
C GLY A 344 -17.12 -4.54 3.40
N ALA A 345 -16.94 -5.12 2.20
CA ALA A 345 -15.72 -5.75 1.74
C ALA A 345 -15.33 -5.23 0.35
N VAL A 346 -14.14 -5.62 -0.14
CA VAL A 346 -13.70 -5.34 -1.52
C VAL A 346 -13.56 -6.65 -2.27
N PRO A 347 -14.14 -6.77 -3.49
CA PRO A 347 -13.98 -7.98 -4.30
C PRO A 347 -12.51 -8.23 -4.64
N GLY A 348 -12.06 -9.47 -4.49
CA GLY A 348 -10.68 -9.87 -4.75
C GLY A 348 -10.31 -9.71 -6.22
N SER A 349 -11.26 -10.00 -7.13
CA SER A 349 -11.08 -9.86 -8.58
C SER A 349 -10.57 -8.47 -9.00
N SER A 350 -10.80 -7.44 -8.20
CA SER A 350 -10.25 -6.10 -8.45
C SER A 350 -8.74 -6.00 -8.27
N PHE A 351 -8.13 -6.96 -7.60
CA PHE A 351 -6.69 -7.00 -7.32
C PHE A 351 -5.94 -8.01 -8.18
N PHE A 352 -6.63 -9.04 -8.68
CA PHE A 352 -6.03 -10.10 -9.48
C PHE A 352 -6.18 -9.85 -10.98
N ARG A 353 -5.22 -10.32 -11.76
CA ARG A 353 -5.36 -10.44 -13.23
C ARG A 353 -5.78 -11.85 -13.65
N GLU A 354 -5.50 -12.81 -12.80
CA GLU A 354 -5.99 -14.18 -12.92
C GLU A 354 -7.50 -14.22 -12.60
N PRO A 355 -8.26 -15.23 -13.04
CA PRO A 355 -9.69 -15.36 -12.77
C PRO A 355 -9.95 -15.81 -11.32
N VAL A 356 -9.54 -14.98 -10.36
CA VAL A 356 -9.77 -15.17 -8.92
C VAL A 356 -10.97 -14.33 -8.50
N ASN A 357 -12.16 -14.96 -8.43
CA ASN A 357 -13.42 -14.33 -8.07
C ASN A 357 -14.13 -14.99 -6.88
N HIS A 358 -13.37 -15.78 -6.10
CA HIS A 358 -13.82 -16.45 -4.88
C HIS A 358 -13.20 -15.87 -3.59
N LEU A 359 -12.42 -14.80 -3.70
CA LEU A 359 -11.82 -14.13 -2.57
C LEU A 359 -12.38 -12.72 -2.42
N ILE A 360 -12.58 -12.28 -1.19
CA ILE A 360 -12.91 -10.90 -0.86
C ILE A 360 -11.93 -10.36 0.16
N ARG A 361 -11.59 -9.06 0.10
CA ARG A 361 -10.65 -8.44 1.03
C ARG A 361 -11.39 -7.63 2.09
N LEU A 362 -11.06 -7.90 3.36
CA LEU A 362 -11.39 -7.08 4.52
C LEU A 362 -10.11 -6.51 5.13
N HIS A 363 -10.25 -5.57 6.08
CA HIS A 363 -9.13 -5.08 6.85
C HIS A 363 -9.50 -4.93 8.33
N PHE A 364 -8.49 -5.05 9.20
CA PHE A 364 -8.65 -4.97 10.66
C PHE A 364 -8.02 -3.72 11.30
N ALA A 365 -7.69 -2.67 10.51
CA ALA A 365 -7.24 -1.39 11.04
C ALA A 365 -8.41 -0.58 11.61
N LYS A 366 -9.10 -1.13 12.61
CA LYS A 366 -10.29 -0.55 13.24
C LYS A 366 -10.19 -0.63 14.76
N LYS A 367 -11.02 0.13 15.47
CA LYS A 367 -11.23 -0.05 16.90
C LYS A 367 -11.77 -1.44 17.20
N ASP A 368 -11.51 -1.96 18.38
CA ASP A 368 -11.96 -3.30 18.75
C ASP A 368 -13.48 -3.41 18.69
N GLU A 369 -14.21 -2.37 19.10
CA GLU A 369 -15.67 -2.33 19.03
C GLU A 369 -16.18 -2.43 17.58
N THR A 370 -15.48 -1.80 16.63
CA THR A 370 -15.82 -1.88 15.19
C THR A 370 -15.58 -3.28 14.64
N LEU A 371 -14.47 -3.93 15.04
CA LEU A 371 -14.17 -5.31 14.63
C LEU A 371 -15.15 -6.31 15.21
N LEU A 372 -15.49 -6.18 16.51
CA LEU A 372 -16.49 -7.02 17.17
C LEU A 372 -17.87 -6.85 16.55
N GLU A 373 -18.25 -5.62 16.19
CA GLU A 373 -19.51 -5.36 15.48
C GLU A 373 -19.52 -6.00 14.08
N ALA A 374 -18.41 -5.93 13.34
CA ALA A 374 -18.30 -6.61 12.06
C ALA A 374 -18.44 -8.14 12.21
N LEU A 375 -17.78 -8.75 13.20
CA LEU A 375 -17.91 -10.18 13.50
C LEU A 375 -19.33 -10.57 13.91
N ASN A 376 -19.96 -9.78 14.77
CA ASN A 376 -21.36 -9.99 15.17
C ASN A 376 -22.31 -9.94 13.96
N ARG A 377 -22.06 -9.05 13.01
CA ARG A 377 -22.85 -8.97 11.78
C ARG A 377 -22.55 -10.11 10.81
N LEU A 378 -21.37 -10.71 10.85
CA LEU A 378 -21.04 -11.92 10.09
C LEU A 378 -21.64 -13.19 10.72
N GLU A 379 -22.06 -13.14 11.98
CA GLU A 379 -22.76 -14.27 12.61
C GLU A 379 -24.03 -14.63 11.81
N GLY A 380 -24.19 -15.91 11.52
CA GLY A 380 -25.29 -16.40 10.69
C GLY A 380 -25.21 -16.00 9.20
N LEU A 381 -24.01 -15.65 8.69
CA LEU A 381 -23.79 -15.24 7.30
C LEU A 381 -24.46 -16.20 6.30
N ARG A 382 -24.35 -17.52 6.50
CA ARG A 382 -24.93 -18.55 5.65
C ARG A 382 -26.46 -18.58 5.63
N THR A 383 -27.11 -17.93 6.62
CA THR A 383 -28.58 -17.76 6.65
C THR A 383 -29.00 -16.43 6.00
N LYS A 384 -28.14 -15.41 6.09
CA LYS A 384 -28.37 -14.08 5.52
C LYS A 384 -28.11 -14.04 4.03
N ILE A 385 -27.08 -14.72 3.60
CA ILE A 385 -26.69 -14.85 2.19
C ILE A 385 -26.83 -16.35 1.82
N LYS A 386 -27.79 -16.63 0.95
CA LYS A 386 -28.01 -18.02 0.49
C LYS A 386 -27.06 -18.34 -0.65
N PRO A 387 -26.48 -19.56 -0.68
CA PRO A 387 -25.69 -20.00 -1.80
C PRO A 387 -26.48 -19.90 -3.12
N LYS A 388 -25.84 -19.35 -4.14
CA LYS A 388 -26.35 -19.39 -5.52
C LYS A 388 -26.02 -20.77 -6.10
N LYS A 389 -27.00 -21.41 -6.73
CA LYS A 389 -26.85 -22.75 -7.32
C LYS A 389 -26.18 -22.66 -8.69
#